data_317fffb443ca09ed0dec352cdda40818
#
_entry.id   317fffb443ca09ed0dec352cdda40818
#
_cell.length_a   1.000
_cell.length_b   1.000
_cell.length_c   1.000
_cell.angle_alpha   90.00
_cell.angle_beta   90.00
_cell.angle_gamma   90.00
#
_symmetry.space_group_name_H-M   'P 1'
#
loop_
_entity.id
_entity.type
_entity.pdbx_description
1 polymer ?
#
loop_
_entity_poly.entity_id
_entity_poly.type
_entity_poly.pdbx_seq_one_letter_code
_entity_poly.pdbx_strand_id
1 'polypeptide(L)' 'MSFRQFPATDANGESHVIIEFKTDGATAGDGQAPPRYELEDGRVLIRAGREFTTQGGDLRLHL' A
#
# COMPACT_ATOMS: atom_id res chain seq x y z
N MET A 1 7.75 5.97 -13.46
CA MET A 1 7.20 5.69 -12.12
C MET A 1 5.88 6.37 -11.95
N SER A 2 4.89 5.67 -11.50
CA SER A 2 3.58 6.23 -11.28
C SER A 2 3.08 5.87 -9.88
N PHE A 3 2.14 6.63 -9.40
CA PHE A 3 1.56 6.35 -8.10
C PHE A 3 0.07 6.67 -8.12
N ARG A 4 -0.65 6.06 -7.21
CA ARG A 4 -2.08 6.29 -7.04
C ARG A 4 -2.36 6.44 -5.56
N GLN A 5 -3.41 7.18 -5.26
CA GLN A 5 -3.86 7.35 -3.88
C GLN A 5 -5.29 6.90 -3.79
N PHE A 6 -5.62 6.22 -2.72
CA PHE A 6 -7.00 5.79 -2.50
C PHE A 6 -7.27 5.69 -1.02
N PRO A 7 -8.53 5.86 -0.62
CA PRO A 7 -8.87 5.82 0.79
C PRO A 7 -8.99 4.40 1.31
N ALA A 8 -8.68 4.22 2.57
CA ALA A 8 -8.91 2.96 3.26
C ALA A 8 -9.32 3.28 4.70
N THR A 9 -9.96 2.32 5.35
CA THR A 9 -10.50 2.52 6.68
C THR A 9 -9.82 1.57 7.64
N ASP A 10 -9.48 2.06 8.82
CA ASP A 10 -8.88 1.20 9.83
C ASP A 10 -9.97 0.56 10.70
N ALA A 11 -9.54 -0.23 11.67
CA ALA A 11 -10.48 -0.96 12.52
C ALA A 11 -11.32 -0.04 13.39
N ASN A 12 -10.87 1.17 13.60
CA ASN A 12 -11.61 2.15 14.38
C ASN A 12 -12.56 2.99 13.54
N GLY A 13 -12.60 2.74 12.25
CA GLY A 13 -13.44 3.50 11.35
C GLY A 13 -12.84 4.79 10.85
N GLU A 14 -11.56 5.02 11.09
CA GLU A 14 -10.91 6.23 10.62
C GLU A 14 -10.39 6.02 9.21
N SER A 15 -10.46 7.08 8.42
CA SER A 15 -10.01 7.05 7.04
C SER A 15 -8.54 7.40 6.95
N HIS A 16 -7.85 6.67 6.10
CA HIS A 16 -6.44 6.92 5.82
C HIS A 16 -6.26 6.92 4.31
N VAL A 17 -5.17 7.50 3.86
CA VAL A 17 -4.85 7.49 2.44
C VAL A 17 -3.70 6.53 2.22
N ILE A 18 -3.89 5.60 1.30
CA ILE A 18 -2.86 4.66 0.90
C ILE A 18 -2.30 5.12 -0.41
N ILE A 19 -0.98 5.14 -0.51
CA ILE A 19 -0.29 5.52 -1.73
C ILE A 19 0.31 4.26 -2.32
N GLU A 20 -0.10 3.94 -3.54
CA GLU A 20 0.42 2.79 -4.26
C GLU A 20 1.48 3.29 -5.24
N PHE A 21 2.69 2.79 -5.10
CA PHE A 21 3.77 3.11 -6.01
C PHE A 21 3.97 1.94 -6.93
N LYS A 22 3.84 2.18 -8.23
CA LYS A 22 4.09 1.15 -9.23
C LYS A 22 5.40 1.44 -9.90
N THR A 23 6.24 0.44 -9.95
CA THR A 23 7.45 0.56 -10.74
C THR A 23 7.09 0.19 -12.18
N ASP A 24 7.77 0.83 -13.11
CA ASP A 24 7.54 0.56 -14.52
C ASP A 24 8.20 -0.71 -14.88
N GLY A 25 8.14 -1.70 -14.45
CA GLY A 25 8.66 -2.98 -14.85
C GLY A 25 9.82 -3.02 -15.82
N ALA A 26 10.29 -1.89 -16.20
CA ALA A 26 11.34 -1.84 -17.21
C ALA A 26 12.59 -2.59 -16.78
N THR A 27 12.82 -2.63 -15.52
CA THR A 27 14.00 -3.29 -14.99
C THR A 27 13.72 -4.70 -14.54
N ALA A 28 12.50 -5.10 -14.58
CA ALA A 28 12.15 -6.40 -14.02
C ALA A 28 12.57 -7.54 -14.91
N GLY A 29 12.74 -7.26 -16.16
CA GLY A 29 13.18 -8.30 -17.09
C GLY A 29 12.18 -9.41 -17.26
N ASP A 30 12.02 -10.20 -16.27
CA ASP A 30 11.21 -11.40 -16.38
C ASP A 30 9.95 -11.32 -15.55
N GLY A 31 9.72 -10.25 -14.87
CA GLY A 31 8.56 -10.16 -14.03
C GLY A 31 8.35 -8.76 -13.58
N GLN A 32 7.24 -8.56 -12.96
CA GLN A 32 6.89 -7.27 -12.46
C GLN A 32 7.18 -7.22 -10.99
N ALA A 33 7.87 -6.19 -10.56
CA ALA A 33 8.03 -5.97 -9.15
C ALA A 33 6.65 -5.68 -8.57
N PRO A 34 6.32 -6.23 -7.42
CA PRO A 34 5.03 -5.94 -6.80
C PRO A 34 4.94 -4.46 -6.46
N PRO A 35 3.75 -3.89 -6.51
CA PRO A 35 3.58 -2.49 -6.14
C PRO A 35 3.91 -2.30 -4.66
N ARG A 36 4.32 -1.10 -4.35
CA ARG A 36 4.66 -0.74 -2.99
C ARG A 36 3.56 0.12 -2.42
N TYR A 37 3.19 -0.12 -1.19
CA TYR A 37 2.13 0.62 -0.54
C TYR A 37 2.67 1.33 0.69
N GLU A 38 2.25 2.58 0.86
CA GLU A 38 2.65 3.38 2.02
C GLU A 38 1.46 4.19 2.50
N LEU A 39 1.47 4.51 3.77
CA LEU A 39 0.51 5.44 4.32
C LEU A 39 0.98 6.87 4.05
N GLU A 40 0.05 7.79 4.24
CA GLU A 40 0.36 9.21 4.03
C GLU A 40 1.45 9.72 4.96
N ASP A 41 1.69 9.02 6.07
CA ASP A 41 2.74 9.40 7.00
C ASP A 41 4.07 8.70 6.70
N GLY A 42 4.12 7.90 5.64
CA GLY A 42 5.35 7.26 5.25
C GLY A 42 5.53 5.83 5.72
N ARG A 43 4.60 5.30 6.48
CA ARG A 43 4.70 3.91 6.94
C ARG A 43 4.48 2.96 5.78
N VAL A 44 5.32 1.95 5.71
CA VAL A 44 5.20 0.94 4.66
C VAL A 44 4.08 -0.02 5.03
N LEU A 45 3.27 -0.35 4.02
CA LEU A 45 2.16 -1.28 4.21
C LEU A 45 2.41 -2.55 3.44
N ILE A 46 1.88 -3.63 3.98
CA ILE A 46 1.92 -4.95 3.35
C ILE A 46 0.50 -5.31 2.97
N ARG A 47 0.29 -5.60 1.71
CA ARG A 47 -1.04 -5.94 1.22
C ARG A 47 -1.28 -7.43 1.37
N ALA A 48 -2.46 -7.77 1.89
CA ALA A 48 -2.91 -9.16 1.98
C ALA A 48 -4.36 -9.19 1.52
N GLY A 49 -4.57 -9.48 0.24
CA GLY A 49 -5.91 -9.46 -0.32
C GLY A 49 -6.46 -8.04 -0.34
N ARG A 50 -7.51 -7.81 0.41
CA ARG A 50 -8.13 -6.49 0.49
C ARG A 50 -7.70 -5.72 1.72
N GLU A 51 -6.77 -6.25 2.48
CA GLU A 51 -6.30 -5.62 3.69
C GLU A 51 -4.88 -5.15 3.52
N PHE A 52 -4.57 -4.10 4.25
CA PHE A 52 -3.22 -3.56 4.28
C PHE A 52 -2.83 -3.46 5.74
N THR A 53 -1.64 -3.90 6.06
CA THR A 53 -1.14 -3.89 7.43
C THR A 53 0.20 -3.18 7.46
N THR A 54 0.42 -2.37 8.49
CA THR A 54 1.74 -1.78 8.65
C THR A 54 2.74 -2.88 8.95
N GLN A 55 4.00 -2.60 8.65
CA GLN A 55 5.04 -3.59 8.79
C GLN A 55 5.14 -4.10 10.22
N GLY A 56 4.85 -3.27 11.20
CA GLY A 56 4.85 -3.68 12.58
C GLY A 56 3.57 -4.36 13.04
N GLY A 57 2.54 -4.36 12.20
CA GLY A 57 1.29 -4.98 12.55
C GLY A 57 0.42 -4.19 13.50
N ASP A 58 0.74 -2.94 13.74
CA ASP A 58 0.02 -2.13 14.71
C ASP A 58 -1.17 -1.39 14.10
N LEU A 59 -1.33 -1.46 12.79
CA LEU A 59 -2.45 -0.81 12.12
C LEU A 59 -2.89 -1.67 10.95
N ARG A 60 -4.18 -1.90 10.85
CA ARG A 60 -4.76 -2.69 9.76
C ARG A 60 -5.81 -1.86 9.07
N LEU A 61 -5.72 -1.81 7.76
CA LEU A 61 -6.64 -1.05 6.93
C LEU A 61 -7.34 -1.96 5.95
N HIS A 62 -8.53 -1.57 5.53
CA HIS A 62 -9.25 -2.29 4.50
C HIS A 62 -9.93 -1.32 3.54
N LEU A 63 -10.14 -1.78 2.34
CA LEU A 63 -10.79 -0.99 1.32
C LEU A 63 -12.30 -1.03 1.45
#